data_e99657026c7b0f2fa9499989b6fdd4bd
#
_entry.id   e99657026c7b0f2fa9499989b6fdd4bd
#
_cell.length_a   1.000
_cell.length_b   1.000
_cell.length_c   1.000
_cell.angle_alpha   90.00
_cell.angle_beta   90.00
_cell.angle_gamma   90.00
#
_symmetry.space_group_name_H-M   'P 1'
#
loop_
_entity.id
_entity.type
_entity.pdbx_description
1 polymer ?
#
loop_
_entity_poly.entity_id
_entity_poly.type
_entity_poly.pdbx_seq_one_letter_code
_entity_poly.pdbx_strand_id
1 'polypeptide(L)'
;MREILDVIIEEKFDMDKKVSGLHQGIILDVEDYKYADIYDIISDEDSLLVMLDHIEDPHNFGAIIRSCEAAGVDGIIIPTDRSVEVNPTVIKTSVGTTEKMKIARVTNLNSTIKLLKEKGYWIFGTDMDGTDYTKLDYKGKTCIICGNEGFGMSKLVRENCDFIVSIPMKGEVNSLNASVATAIVVFEAIKQRM
;
A
#
# COMPACT_ATOMS: atom_id res chain seq x y z
N MET A 1 1.41 9.04 -29.13
CA MET A 1 0.29 9.97 -29.43
C MET A 1 0.27 11.01 -28.31
N ARG A 2 0.30 12.30 -28.58
CA ARG A 2 0.03 13.31 -27.54
C ARG A 2 -1.48 13.30 -27.33
N GLU A 3 -1.94 12.91 -26.16
CA GLU A 3 -3.32 13.10 -25.76
C GLU A 3 -3.57 14.61 -25.69
N ILE A 4 -4.54 15.10 -26.44
CA ILE A 4 -4.96 16.49 -26.40
C ILE A 4 -5.97 16.57 -25.28
N LEU A 5 -5.61 17.26 -24.19
CA LEU A 5 -6.54 17.54 -23.10
C LEU A 5 -7.49 18.63 -23.56
N ASP A 6 -8.79 18.46 -23.36
CA ASP A 6 -9.78 19.54 -23.50
C ASP A 6 -9.63 20.49 -22.31
N VAL A 7 -9.18 21.71 -22.59
CA VAL A 7 -8.97 22.76 -21.58
C VAL A 7 -10.16 23.71 -21.56
N ILE A 8 -10.85 23.76 -20.43
CA ILE A 8 -11.94 24.71 -20.17
C ILE A 8 -11.41 25.77 -19.21
N ILE A 9 -11.54 27.06 -19.59
CA ILE A 9 -11.19 28.18 -18.71
C ILE A 9 -12.45 28.65 -18.02
N GLU A 10 -12.46 28.70 -16.71
CA GLU A 10 -13.60 29.07 -15.88
C GLU A 10 -13.19 30.06 -14.78
N GLU A 11 -14.18 30.82 -14.29
CA GLU A 11 -13.99 31.68 -13.13
C GLU A 11 -13.78 30.82 -11.84
N LYS A 12 -12.97 31.34 -10.95
CA LYS A 12 -12.67 30.62 -9.68
C LYS A 12 -13.93 30.22 -8.92
N PHE A 13 -14.95 31.08 -8.90
CA PHE A 13 -16.23 30.82 -8.21
C PHE A 13 -16.98 29.60 -8.78
N ASP A 14 -16.90 29.35 -10.08
CA ASP A 14 -17.55 28.20 -10.71
C ASP A 14 -16.73 26.94 -10.51
N MET A 15 -15.39 27.04 -10.43
CA MET A 15 -14.49 25.95 -10.03
C MET A 15 -14.72 25.54 -8.58
N ASP A 16 -14.89 26.50 -7.67
CA ASP A 16 -15.15 26.23 -6.23
C ASP A 16 -16.47 25.46 -5.99
N LYS A 17 -17.41 25.48 -6.94
CA LYS A 17 -18.65 24.69 -6.87
C LYS A 17 -18.47 23.23 -7.32
N LYS A 18 -17.48 22.96 -8.15
CA LYS A 18 -17.27 21.63 -8.75
C LYS A 18 -16.51 20.67 -7.82
N VAL A 19 -15.66 21.20 -6.96
CA VAL A 19 -14.83 20.40 -6.06
C VAL A 19 -14.80 20.98 -4.66
N SER A 20 -14.79 20.11 -3.66
CA SER A 20 -14.57 20.48 -2.27
C SER A 20 -13.07 20.49 -1.98
N GLY A 21 -12.48 21.65 -1.67
CA GLY A 21 -11.08 21.78 -1.27
C GLY A 21 -10.27 22.76 -2.12
N LEU A 22 -8.98 22.87 -1.85
CA LEU A 22 -8.08 23.80 -2.53
C LEU A 22 -7.64 23.22 -3.88
N HIS A 23 -8.27 23.66 -4.98
CA HIS A 23 -7.94 23.25 -6.34
C HIS A 23 -6.75 23.99 -6.96
N GLN A 24 -6.26 25.07 -6.33
CA GLN A 24 -5.10 25.85 -6.79
C GLN A 24 -5.20 26.35 -8.26
N GLY A 25 -6.42 26.50 -8.78
CA GLY A 25 -6.68 26.97 -10.13
C GLY A 25 -6.69 25.89 -11.22
N ILE A 26 -6.59 24.60 -10.85
CA ILE A 26 -6.65 23.48 -11.79
C ILE A 26 -7.58 22.40 -11.22
N ILE A 27 -8.50 21.92 -12.04
CA ILE A 27 -9.34 20.73 -11.79
C ILE A 27 -9.12 19.81 -12.99
N LEU A 28 -8.84 18.53 -12.70
CA LEU A 28 -8.74 17.49 -13.71
C LEU A 28 -9.93 16.54 -13.55
N ASP A 29 -10.64 16.30 -14.63
CA ASP A 29 -11.62 15.23 -14.74
C ASP A 29 -10.91 14.02 -15.36
N VAL A 30 -10.81 12.92 -14.60
CA VAL A 30 -10.06 11.74 -14.99
C VAL A 30 -10.94 10.49 -14.81
N GLU A 31 -10.65 9.45 -15.59
CA GLU A 31 -11.30 8.15 -15.37
C GLU A 31 -11.00 7.60 -13.98
N ASP A 32 -11.92 6.77 -13.47
CA ASP A 32 -11.71 6.04 -12.23
C ASP A 32 -10.43 5.17 -12.29
N TYR A 33 -9.74 5.08 -11.17
CA TYR A 33 -8.53 4.27 -11.08
C TYR A 33 -8.82 2.79 -11.42
N LYS A 34 -8.01 2.22 -12.31
CA LYS A 34 -8.14 0.82 -12.74
C LYS A 34 -7.24 -0.07 -11.89
N TYR A 35 -7.88 -0.84 -10.99
CA TYR A 35 -7.17 -1.83 -10.17
C TYR A 35 -6.65 -2.98 -11.01
N ALA A 36 -5.48 -3.48 -10.66
CA ALA A 36 -4.90 -4.67 -11.26
C ALA A 36 -5.62 -5.94 -10.78
N ASP A 37 -5.58 -7.00 -11.59
CA ASP A 37 -5.92 -8.34 -11.09
C ASP A 37 -4.80 -8.86 -10.18
N ILE A 38 -5.14 -9.71 -9.20
CA ILE A 38 -4.15 -10.29 -8.30
C ILE A 38 -3.07 -11.09 -9.05
N TYR A 39 -3.43 -11.72 -10.15
CA TYR A 39 -2.51 -12.47 -10.99
C TYR A 39 -1.56 -11.60 -11.81
N ASP A 40 -1.85 -10.31 -11.98
CA ASP A 40 -0.97 -9.36 -12.67
C ASP A 40 0.21 -8.89 -11.81
N ILE A 41 0.14 -9.14 -10.48
CA ILE A 41 1.19 -8.76 -9.52
C ILE A 41 1.94 -9.96 -8.92
N ILE A 42 1.39 -11.17 -9.06
CA ILE A 42 2.08 -12.40 -8.66
C ILE A 42 3.13 -12.75 -9.71
N SER A 43 4.36 -12.99 -9.28
CA SER A 43 5.50 -13.34 -10.12
C SER A 43 5.91 -14.79 -9.93
N ASP A 44 6.52 -15.39 -10.95
CA ASP A 44 7.21 -16.69 -10.84
C ASP A 44 8.68 -16.51 -10.38
N GLU A 45 9.21 -15.28 -10.46
CA GLU A 45 10.53 -14.89 -10.03
C GLU A 45 10.49 -14.23 -8.63
N ASP A 46 11.66 -13.80 -8.12
CA ASP A 46 11.76 -13.03 -6.88
C ASP A 46 10.88 -11.79 -6.94
N SER A 47 10.08 -11.60 -5.91
CA SER A 47 9.06 -10.54 -5.89
C SER A 47 8.80 -10.06 -4.47
N LEU A 48 8.53 -8.76 -4.34
CA LEU A 48 8.11 -8.13 -3.09
C LEU A 48 6.73 -7.53 -3.25
N LEU A 49 5.77 -8.06 -2.50
CA LEU A 49 4.41 -7.53 -2.41
C LEU A 49 4.16 -6.89 -1.05
N VAL A 50 3.27 -5.91 -1.01
CA VAL A 50 2.76 -5.32 0.24
C VAL A 50 1.26 -5.54 0.30
N MET A 51 0.77 -6.08 1.42
CA MET A 51 -0.65 -6.26 1.68
C MET A 51 -1.07 -5.36 2.84
N LEU A 52 -2.18 -4.66 2.69
CA LEU A 52 -2.69 -3.73 3.70
C LEU A 52 -3.97 -4.31 4.32
N ASP A 53 -3.91 -4.58 5.62
CA ASP A 53 -5.04 -5.11 6.35
C ASP A 53 -5.89 -3.97 6.93
N HIS A 54 -6.88 -3.51 6.13
CA HIS A 54 -7.86 -2.49 6.50
C HIS A 54 -7.25 -1.11 6.85
N ILE A 55 -6.34 -0.60 6.02
CA ILE A 55 -5.92 0.81 6.09
C ILE A 55 -7.06 1.68 5.55
N GLU A 56 -7.52 2.63 6.35
CA GLU A 56 -8.69 3.48 6.05
C GLU A 56 -8.30 4.94 5.77
N ASP A 57 -7.17 5.42 6.29
CA ASP A 57 -6.71 6.78 6.07
C ASP A 57 -6.09 6.96 4.68
N PRO A 58 -6.65 7.86 3.83
CA PRO A 58 -6.12 8.11 2.49
C PRO A 58 -4.71 8.73 2.50
N HIS A 59 -4.31 9.44 3.54
CA HIS A 59 -2.97 9.98 3.66
C HIS A 59 -1.95 8.86 3.91
N ASN A 60 -2.27 7.91 4.79
CA ASN A 60 -1.42 6.75 5.02
C ASN A 60 -1.31 5.90 3.77
N PHE A 61 -2.43 5.62 3.11
CA PHE A 61 -2.41 4.83 1.87
C PHE A 61 -1.58 5.49 0.78
N GLY A 62 -1.77 6.79 0.53
CA GLY A 62 -0.96 7.52 -0.44
C GLY A 62 0.54 7.53 -0.12
N ALA A 63 0.91 7.69 1.17
CA ALA A 63 2.30 7.62 1.61
C ALA A 63 2.91 6.22 1.46
N ILE A 64 2.12 5.15 1.71
CA ILE A 64 2.54 3.76 1.49
C ILE A 64 2.79 3.53 0.00
N ILE A 65 1.86 3.90 -0.89
CA ILE A 65 2.02 3.76 -2.35
C ILE A 65 3.32 4.43 -2.81
N ARG A 66 3.56 5.67 -2.37
CA ARG A 66 4.76 6.41 -2.71
C ARG A 66 6.03 5.70 -2.23
N SER A 67 6.03 5.18 -1.02
CA SER A 67 7.18 4.47 -0.45
C SER A 67 7.42 3.14 -1.15
N CYS A 68 6.37 2.41 -1.49
CA CYS A 68 6.43 1.15 -2.23
C CYS A 68 6.96 1.34 -3.65
N GLU A 69 6.49 2.37 -4.37
CA GLU A 69 7.00 2.68 -5.71
C GLU A 69 8.48 3.06 -5.66
N ALA A 70 8.87 3.94 -4.72
CA ALA A 70 10.26 4.34 -4.55
C ALA A 70 11.19 3.18 -4.17
N ALA A 71 10.67 2.17 -3.48
CA ALA A 71 11.39 0.96 -3.10
C ALA A 71 11.41 -0.12 -4.20
N GLY A 72 10.61 0.01 -5.27
CA GLY A 72 10.50 -0.99 -6.32
C GLY A 72 9.68 -2.23 -5.91
N VAL A 73 8.65 -2.03 -5.08
CA VAL A 73 7.66 -3.07 -4.75
C VAL A 73 6.84 -3.41 -6.00
N ASP A 74 6.60 -4.70 -6.26
CA ASP A 74 5.94 -5.18 -7.48
C ASP A 74 4.42 -4.95 -7.48
N GLY A 75 3.81 -4.88 -6.30
CA GLY A 75 2.38 -4.61 -6.19
C GLY A 75 1.89 -4.45 -4.76
N ILE A 76 0.74 -3.79 -4.64
CA ILE A 76 0.04 -3.60 -3.36
C ILE A 76 -1.30 -4.35 -3.41
N ILE A 77 -1.67 -4.99 -2.31
CA ILE A 77 -2.93 -5.72 -2.15
C ILE A 77 -3.76 -5.03 -1.08
N ILE A 78 -5.01 -4.70 -1.39
CA ILE A 78 -5.97 -4.13 -0.44
C ILE A 78 -7.27 -4.93 -0.43
N PRO A 79 -8.00 -4.99 0.70
CA PRO A 79 -9.33 -5.59 0.72
C PRO A 79 -10.36 -4.65 0.08
N THR A 80 -11.48 -5.23 -0.39
CA THR A 80 -12.61 -4.45 -0.93
C THR A 80 -13.42 -3.76 0.18
N ASP A 81 -13.46 -4.35 1.37
CA ASP A 81 -14.24 -3.85 2.49
C ASP A 81 -13.37 -3.15 3.53
N ARG A 82 -13.91 -2.10 4.15
CA ARG A 82 -13.25 -1.35 5.24
C ARG A 82 -11.80 -0.98 4.93
N SER A 83 -11.57 -0.49 3.73
CA SER A 83 -10.26 -0.06 3.25
C SER A 83 -10.45 1.16 2.37
N VAL A 84 -9.51 2.07 2.44
CA VAL A 84 -9.50 3.24 1.56
C VAL A 84 -9.27 2.82 0.11
N GLU A 85 -10.02 3.41 -0.79
CA GLU A 85 -9.84 3.29 -2.24
C GLU A 85 -8.92 4.38 -2.77
N VAL A 86 -8.39 4.18 -3.98
CA VAL A 86 -7.67 5.24 -4.68
C VAL A 86 -8.67 6.36 -5.00
N ASN A 87 -8.44 7.52 -4.43
CA ASN A 87 -9.25 8.71 -4.54
C ASN A 87 -8.33 9.94 -4.74
N PRO A 88 -8.87 11.14 -4.98
CA PRO A 88 -8.06 12.33 -5.22
C PRO A 88 -7.04 12.66 -4.11
N THR A 89 -7.39 12.36 -2.84
CA THR A 89 -6.47 12.55 -1.70
C THR A 89 -5.30 11.58 -1.76
N VAL A 90 -5.56 10.30 -2.09
CA VAL A 90 -4.53 9.27 -2.28
C VAL A 90 -3.61 9.64 -3.44
N ILE A 91 -4.16 10.04 -4.59
CA ILE A 91 -3.38 10.47 -5.77
C ILE A 91 -2.49 11.67 -5.42
N LYS A 92 -3.03 12.66 -4.72
CA LYS A 92 -2.27 13.84 -4.29
C LYS A 92 -1.16 13.46 -3.30
N THR A 93 -1.45 12.64 -2.30
CA THR A 93 -0.49 12.26 -1.26
C THR A 93 0.61 11.35 -1.80
N SER A 94 0.26 10.46 -2.74
CA SER A 94 1.23 9.61 -3.43
C SER A 94 2.07 10.37 -4.47
N VAL A 95 1.78 11.66 -4.71
CA VAL A 95 2.48 12.49 -5.72
C VAL A 95 2.37 11.86 -7.13
N GLY A 96 1.22 11.25 -7.44
CA GLY A 96 0.93 10.61 -8.73
C GLY A 96 1.58 9.24 -8.94
N THR A 97 2.24 8.65 -7.93
CA THR A 97 2.84 7.31 -8.07
C THR A 97 1.80 6.19 -8.17
N THR A 98 0.52 6.48 -7.90
CA THR A 98 -0.60 5.57 -8.20
C THR A 98 -0.60 5.08 -9.64
N GLU A 99 -0.20 5.91 -10.59
CA GLU A 99 -0.17 5.56 -12.02
C GLU A 99 0.93 4.54 -12.37
N LYS A 100 1.91 4.36 -11.49
CA LYS A 100 3.03 3.44 -11.68
C LYS A 100 2.91 2.17 -10.85
N MET A 101 2.19 2.25 -9.72
CA MET A 101 2.04 1.15 -8.78
C MET A 101 0.83 0.28 -9.15
N LYS A 102 1.04 -1.01 -9.31
CA LYS A 102 -0.04 -1.97 -9.45
C LYS A 102 -0.71 -2.19 -8.10
N ILE A 103 -2.00 -1.92 -8.01
CA ILE A 103 -2.81 -2.13 -6.80
C ILE A 103 -3.91 -3.13 -7.12
N ALA A 104 -3.92 -4.27 -6.44
CA ALA A 104 -4.95 -5.29 -6.58
C ALA A 104 -5.96 -5.20 -5.44
N ARG A 105 -7.27 -5.25 -5.77
CA ARG A 105 -8.34 -5.34 -4.78
C ARG A 105 -8.83 -6.77 -4.67
N VAL A 106 -8.90 -7.27 -3.44
CA VAL A 106 -9.31 -8.65 -3.17
C VAL A 106 -10.46 -8.68 -2.16
N THR A 107 -11.35 -9.64 -2.31
CA THR A 107 -12.51 -9.78 -1.41
C THR A 107 -12.15 -10.40 -0.06
N ASN A 108 -11.05 -11.16 0.01
CA ASN A 108 -10.66 -11.85 1.24
C ASN A 108 -9.15 -12.00 1.34
N LEU A 109 -8.53 -11.29 2.31
CA LEU A 109 -7.08 -11.32 2.53
C LEU A 109 -6.58 -12.72 2.91
N ASN A 110 -7.32 -13.49 3.71
CA ASN A 110 -6.88 -14.82 4.11
C ASN A 110 -6.86 -15.83 2.94
N SER A 111 -7.82 -15.73 2.02
CA SER A 111 -7.79 -16.52 0.80
C SER A 111 -6.64 -16.11 -0.11
N THR A 112 -6.34 -14.82 -0.18
CA THR A 112 -5.20 -14.29 -0.93
C THR A 112 -3.87 -14.72 -0.31
N ILE A 113 -3.74 -14.72 1.01
CA ILE A 113 -2.54 -15.25 1.71
C ILE A 113 -2.32 -16.73 1.34
N LYS A 114 -3.37 -17.55 1.33
CA LYS A 114 -3.26 -18.96 0.92
C LYS A 114 -2.78 -19.08 -0.53
N LEU A 115 -3.35 -18.31 -1.44
CA LEU A 115 -2.93 -18.26 -2.85
C LEU A 115 -1.45 -17.87 -2.96
N LEU A 116 -1.01 -16.83 -2.24
CA LEU A 116 0.38 -16.39 -2.25
C LEU A 116 1.34 -17.48 -1.74
N LYS A 117 0.97 -18.19 -0.66
CA LYS A 117 1.74 -19.33 -0.14
C LYS A 117 1.84 -20.47 -1.16
N GLU A 118 0.75 -20.80 -1.85
CA GLU A 118 0.75 -21.80 -2.94
C GLU A 118 1.66 -21.38 -4.11
N LYS A 119 1.84 -20.07 -4.29
CA LYS A 119 2.77 -19.48 -5.27
C LYS A 119 4.20 -19.31 -4.76
N GLY A 120 4.48 -19.76 -3.53
CA GLY A 120 5.82 -19.77 -2.93
C GLY A 120 6.20 -18.48 -2.20
N TYR A 121 5.25 -17.60 -1.88
CA TYR A 121 5.53 -16.40 -1.09
C TYR A 121 5.63 -16.72 0.41
N TRP A 122 6.62 -16.16 1.06
CA TRP A 122 6.70 -16.04 2.51
C TRP A 122 5.93 -14.81 2.99
N ILE A 123 5.15 -14.97 4.05
CA ILE A 123 4.23 -13.94 4.55
C ILE A 123 4.77 -13.37 5.87
N PHE A 124 5.08 -12.08 5.86
CA PHE A 124 5.61 -11.34 7.00
C PHE A 124 4.58 -10.34 7.49
N GLY A 125 4.01 -10.56 8.65
CA GLY A 125 3.04 -9.63 9.25
C GLY A 125 3.74 -8.69 10.23
N THR A 126 3.45 -7.38 10.16
CA THR A 126 4.02 -6.39 11.10
C THR A 126 3.17 -6.28 12.36
N ASP A 127 3.79 -6.46 13.52
CA ASP A 127 3.16 -6.33 14.85
C ASP A 127 4.18 -5.85 15.87
N MET A 128 3.73 -5.50 17.09
CA MET A 128 4.61 -5.01 18.16
C MET A 128 5.43 -6.14 18.82
N ASP A 129 4.92 -7.36 18.83
CA ASP A 129 5.47 -8.52 19.54
C ASP A 129 6.17 -9.54 18.62
N GLY A 130 6.71 -9.09 17.51
CA GLY A 130 7.39 -9.92 16.53
C GLY A 130 8.91 -10.06 16.75
N THR A 131 9.54 -10.74 15.79
CA THR A 131 10.99 -10.74 15.66
C THR A 131 11.47 -9.40 15.10
N ASP A 132 12.60 -8.89 15.59
CA ASP A 132 13.25 -7.70 15.06
C ASP A 132 13.39 -7.80 13.53
N TYR A 133 12.82 -6.80 12.82
CA TYR A 133 12.73 -6.77 11.36
C TYR A 133 14.09 -6.94 10.65
N THR A 134 15.19 -6.57 11.30
CA THR A 134 16.54 -6.71 10.73
C THR A 134 17.12 -8.12 10.81
N LYS A 135 16.45 -9.03 11.53
CA LYS A 135 16.93 -10.41 11.78
C LYS A 135 16.28 -11.47 10.90
N LEU A 136 15.38 -11.06 10.04
CA LEU A 136 14.66 -11.95 9.13
C LEU A 136 15.20 -11.82 7.70
N ASP A 137 15.06 -12.89 6.91
CA ASP A 137 15.47 -12.91 5.51
C ASP A 137 14.25 -12.63 4.61
N TYR A 138 14.31 -11.55 3.84
CA TYR A 138 13.25 -11.12 2.92
C TYR A 138 13.55 -11.44 1.45
N LYS A 139 14.54 -12.27 1.16
CA LYS A 139 14.86 -12.67 -0.22
C LYS A 139 13.80 -13.59 -0.80
N GLY A 140 13.79 -13.71 -2.12
CA GLY A 140 12.81 -14.52 -2.83
C GLY A 140 11.43 -13.88 -2.90
N LYS A 141 10.39 -14.69 -2.97
CA LYS A 141 9.01 -14.21 -3.01
C LYS A 141 8.51 -13.87 -1.62
N THR A 142 8.28 -12.59 -1.38
CA THR A 142 7.92 -12.06 -0.06
C THR A 142 6.67 -11.18 -0.14
N CYS A 143 5.75 -11.35 0.81
CA CYS A 143 4.63 -10.44 1.03
C CYS A 143 4.70 -9.89 2.45
N ILE A 144 4.82 -8.55 2.57
CA ILE A 144 4.79 -7.84 3.85
C ILE A 144 3.37 -7.36 4.10
N ILE A 145 2.79 -7.73 5.25
CA ILE A 145 1.44 -7.30 5.66
C ILE A 145 1.55 -6.21 6.70
N CYS A 146 0.91 -5.07 6.45
CA CYS A 146 0.76 -3.99 7.40
C CYS A 146 -0.68 -3.89 7.87
N GLY A 147 -0.89 -3.86 9.17
CA GLY A 147 -2.20 -3.75 9.80
C GLY A 147 -2.69 -2.31 9.95
N ASN A 148 -3.96 -2.17 10.36
CA ASN A 148 -4.62 -0.92 10.67
C ASN A 148 -3.95 -0.19 11.84
N GLU A 149 -4.04 1.14 11.84
CA GLU A 149 -3.41 2.00 12.84
C GLU A 149 -3.97 1.81 14.25
N GLY A 150 -5.24 1.44 14.37
CA GLY A 150 -5.94 1.35 15.66
C GLY A 150 -5.83 -0.03 16.31
N PHE A 151 -5.96 -1.10 15.52
CA PHE A 151 -6.04 -2.47 16.05
C PHE A 151 -5.02 -3.44 15.44
N GLY A 152 -4.12 -2.94 14.60
CA GLY A 152 -3.10 -3.77 13.95
C GLY A 152 -3.69 -4.72 12.90
N MET A 153 -3.07 -5.87 12.72
CA MET A 153 -3.59 -6.91 11.83
C MET A 153 -4.79 -7.63 12.46
N SER A 154 -5.75 -8.01 11.63
CA SER A 154 -6.83 -8.89 12.06
C SER A 154 -6.29 -10.26 12.50
N LYS A 155 -6.95 -10.87 13.50
CA LYS A 155 -6.48 -12.12 14.12
C LYS A 155 -6.18 -13.22 13.10
N LEU A 156 -7.08 -13.45 12.15
CA LEU A 156 -6.90 -14.50 11.13
C LEU A 156 -5.77 -14.18 10.15
N VAL A 157 -5.58 -12.92 9.80
CA VAL A 157 -4.43 -12.50 8.94
C VAL A 157 -3.13 -12.79 9.68
N ARG A 158 -3.03 -12.39 10.96
CA ARG A 158 -1.87 -12.64 11.81
C ARG A 158 -1.55 -14.13 11.96
N GLU A 159 -2.55 -14.97 12.20
CA GLU A 159 -2.42 -16.42 12.33
C GLU A 159 -1.95 -17.11 11.02
N ASN A 160 -2.21 -16.49 9.88
CA ASN A 160 -1.78 -16.98 8.56
C ASN A 160 -0.40 -16.45 8.14
N CYS A 161 0.24 -15.56 8.89
CA CYS A 161 1.62 -15.13 8.63
C CYS A 161 2.62 -16.26 8.96
N ASP A 162 3.71 -16.34 8.19
CA ASP A 162 4.81 -17.26 8.48
C ASP A 162 5.76 -16.66 9.53
N PHE A 163 5.88 -15.34 9.50
CA PHE A 163 6.71 -14.58 10.44
C PHE A 163 5.95 -13.35 10.94
N ILE A 164 6.12 -13.03 12.20
CA ILE A 164 5.69 -11.76 12.78
C ILE A 164 6.93 -10.90 13.01
N VAL A 165 6.87 -9.69 12.50
CA VAL A 165 7.97 -8.74 12.40
C VAL A 165 7.70 -7.56 13.30
N SER A 166 8.66 -7.13 14.09
CA SER A 166 8.55 -5.93 14.92
C SER A 166 9.67 -4.93 14.64
N ILE A 167 9.34 -3.65 14.81
CA ILE A 167 10.31 -2.56 14.80
C ILE A 167 10.62 -2.24 16.27
N PRO A 168 11.87 -2.48 16.75
CA PRO A 168 12.22 -2.24 18.14
C PRO A 168 12.05 -0.78 18.54
N MET A 169 11.20 -0.51 19.53
CA MET A 169 10.95 0.82 20.06
C MET A 169 11.77 1.03 21.34
N LYS A 170 12.48 2.17 21.43
CA LYS A 170 13.28 2.54 22.62
C LYS A 170 12.64 3.65 23.45
N GLY A 171 11.61 4.31 22.92
CA GLY A 171 10.88 5.37 23.57
C GLY A 171 9.65 4.87 24.32
N GLU A 172 8.81 5.80 24.76
CA GLU A 172 7.56 5.52 25.47
C GLU A 172 6.38 5.20 24.56
N VAL A 173 6.46 5.57 23.26
CA VAL A 173 5.41 5.23 22.28
C VAL A 173 5.48 3.77 21.87
N ASN A 174 4.32 3.14 21.76
CA ASN A 174 4.22 1.70 21.49
C ASN A 174 4.15 1.36 20.00
N SER A 175 3.85 2.34 19.14
CA SER A 175 3.68 2.11 17.70
C SER A 175 4.13 3.31 16.87
N LEU A 176 4.45 3.04 15.61
CA LEU A 176 4.66 4.04 14.58
C LEU A 176 3.39 4.20 13.74
N ASN A 177 3.29 5.33 13.04
CA ASN A 177 2.31 5.49 11.97
C ASN A 177 2.47 4.36 10.95
N ALA A 178 1.35 3.84 10.43
CA ALA A 178 1.33 2.67 9.55
C ALA A 178 2.19 2.85 8.29
N SER A 179 2.16 4.04 7.67
CA SER A 179 2.97 4.31 6.48
C SER A 179 4.47 4.34 6.79
N VAL A 180 4.85 4.84 7.97
CA VAL A 180 6.24 4.86 8.44
C VAL A 180 6.71 3.44 8.74
N ALA A 181 5.93 2.65 9.48
CA ALA A 181 6.26 1.26 9.79
C ALA A 181 6.42 0.43 8.51
N THR A 182 5.48 0.56 7.57
CA THR A 182 5.56 -0.12 6.26
C THR A 182 6.84 0.26 5.53
N ALA A 183 7.16 1.55 5.43
CA ALA A 183 8.37 2.00 4.74
C ALA A 183 9.64 1.42 5.36
N ILE A 184 9.78 1.40 6.69
CA ILE A 184 10.95 0.85 7.38
C ILE A 184 11.17 -0.61 7.00
N VAL A 185 10.13 -1.46 7.07
CA VAL A 185 10.26 -2.89 6.78
C VAL A 185 10.48 -3.14 5.29
N VAL A 186 9.79 -2.41 4.42
CA VAL A 186 9.97 -2.50 2.96
C VAL A 186 11.40 -2.14 2.55
N PHE A 187 11.95 -1.04 3.07
CA PHE A 187 13.32 -0.64 2.72
C PHE A 187 14.39 -1.58 3.29
N GLU A 188 14.16 -2.23 4.43
CA GLU A 188 15.04 -3.32 4.89
C GLU A 188 14.97 -4.52 3.93
N ALA A 189 13.77 -4.91 3.50
CA ALA A 189 13.61 -5.99 2.53
C ALA A 189 14.34 -5.68 1.20
N ILE A 190 14.25 -4.47 0.68
CA ILE A 190 14.96 -4.05 -0.53
C ILE A 190 16.48 -4.04 -0.33
N LYS A 191 16.95 -3.52 0.80
CA LYS A 191 18.39 -3.52 1.12
C LYS A 191 18.99 -4.93 1.09
N GLN A 192 18.25 -5.95 1.51
CA GLN A 192 18.72 -7.34 1.49
C GLN A 192 18.70 -7.97 0.09
N ARG A 193 18.01 -7.35 -0.87
CA ARG A 193 17.88 -7.79 -2.26
C ARG A 193 18.88 -7.10 -3.21
N MET A 194 19.56 -6.06 -2.74
CA MET A 194 20.64 -5.38 -3.47
C MET A 194 21.95 -6.18 -3.34
#